data_796394028601f1f9124ddc0c2c1246ff
#
_entry.id   796394028601f1f9124ddc0c2c1246ff
#
_cell.length_a   1.000
_cell.length_b   1.000
_cell.length_c   1.000
_cell.angle_alpha   90.00
_cell.angle_beta   90.00
_cell.angle_gamma   90.00
#
_symmetry.space_group_name_H-M   'P 1'
#
loop_
_entity.id
_entity.type
_entity.pdbx_description
1 polymer ?
#
loop_
_entity_poly.entity_id
_entity_poly.type
_entity_poly.pdbx_seq_one_letter_code
_entity_poly.pdbx_strand_id
1 'polypeptide(L)'
;MKYILASASPRRKELLKKTGISFEIIPSSVEEKITKTAPSDIVMELAQQKARAVFESVQASKTASFGPGGLTVIGADTIVAYRGEILGKPANRSEAYDMLSMLSDRTHQVYTGVSLIVKRREIID
;
A
#
# COMPACT_ATOMS: atom_id res chain seq x y z
N MET A 1 -7.67 -12.83 14.28
CA MET A 1 -7.04 -11.64 13.67
C MET A 1 -7.82 -11.23 12.44
N LYS A 2 -8.23 -9.99 12.37
CA LYS A 2 -8.84 -9.41 11.17
C LYS A 2 -7.76 -8.76 10.31
N TYR A 3 -7.78 -9.03 9.01
CA TYR A 3 -6.82 -8.46 8.06
C TYR A 3 -7.52 -7.49 7.12
N ILE A 4 -6.91 -6.32 6.93
CA ILE A 4 -7.40 -5.30 6.02
C ILE A 4 -6.28 -4.93 5.06
N LEU A 5 -6.57 -4.96 3.76
CA LEU A 5 -5.65 -4.50 2.73
C LEU A 5 -6.00 -3.06 2.37
N ALA A 6 -5.12 -2.13 2.70
CA ALA A 6 -5.28 -0.70 2.43
C ALA A 6 -4.78 -0.36 1.03
N SER A 7 -5.37 -0.99 0.01
CA SER A 7 -4.92 -0.81 -1.37
C SER A 7 -6.09 -1.02 -2.34
N ALA A 8 -6.13 -0.21 -3.38
CA ALA A 8 -7.07 -0.39 -4.49
C ALA A 8 -6.50 -1.26 -5.62
N SER A 9 -5.27 -1.75 -5.50
CA SER A 9 -4.60 -2.53 -6.53
C SER A 9 -5.21 -3.92 -6.70
N PRO A 10 -5.77 -4.26 -7.88
CA PRO A 10 -6.28 -5.61 -8.12
C PRO A 10 -5.21 -6.69 -8.03
N ARG A 11 -3.99 -6.37 -8.44
CA ARG A 11 -2.87 -7.30 -8.40
C ARG A 11 -2.48 -7.67 -6.96
N ARG A 12 -2.45 -6.69 -6.06
CA ARG A 12 -2.15 -6.95 -4.64
C ARG A 12 -3.25 -7.78 -4.00
N LYS A 13 -4.50 -7.50 -4.34
CA LYS A 13 -5.65 -8.31 -3.92
C LYS A 13 -5.47 -9.77 -4.32
N GLU A 14 -5.13 -10.03 -5.58
CA GLU A 14 -4.93 -11.38 -6.07
C GLU A 14 -3.76 -12.09 -5.39
N LEU A 15 -2.66 -11.38 -5.18
CA LEU A 15 -1.50 -11.93 -4.48
C LEU A 15 -1.84 -12.33 -3.05
N LEU A 16 -2.60 -11.49 -2.34
CA LEU A 16 -2.99 -11.79 -0.97
C LEU A 16 -3.99 -12.95 -0.90
N LYS A 17 -4.90 -13.06 -1.87
CA LYS A 17 -5.81 -14.20 -1.97
C LYS A 17 -5.09 -15.54 -2.05
N LYS A 18 -3.94 -15.58 -2.71
CA LYS A 18 -3.15 -16.82 -2.85
C LYS A 18 -2.60 -17.32 -1.52
N THR A 19 -2.54 -16.49 -0.49
CA THR A 19 -2.09 -16.90 0.84
C THR A 19 -3.14 -17.69 1.62
N GLY A 20 -4.39 -17.67 1.18
CA GLY A 20 -5.50 -18.30 1.90
C GLY A 20 -6.04 -17.48 3.06
N ILE A 21 -5.49 -16.31 3.32
CA ILE A 21 -5.92 -15.43 4.41
C ILE A 21 -7.21 -14.71 3.98
N SER A 22 -8.21 -14.70 4.86
CA SER A 22 -9.42 -13.92 4.66
C SER A 22 -9.14 -12.45 5.03
N PHE A 23 -9.50 -11.52 4.15
CA PHE A 23 -9.23 -10.10 4.35
C PHE A 23 -10.32 -9.22 3.73
N GLU A 24 -10.43 -7.99 4.23
CA GLU A 24 -11.24 -6.94 3.63
C GLU A 24 -10.34 -5.96 2.88
N ILE A 25 -10.90 -5.30 1.87
CA ILE A 25 -10.22 -4.23 1.15
C ILE A 25 -10.85 -2.91 1.55
N ILE A 26 -10.02 -2.01 2.09
CA ILE A 26 -10.42 -0.64 2.38
C ILE A 26 -9.35 0.25 1.75
N PRO A 27 -9.61 0.83 0.57
CA PRO A 27 -8.63 1.70 -0.07
C PRO A 27 -8.38 2.94 0.77
N SER A 28 -7.12 3.36 0.81
CA SER A 28 -6.75 4.61 1.47
C SER A 28 -7.11 5.78 0.56
N SER A 29 -7.73 6.82 1.15
CA SER A 29 -7.99 8.10 0.49
C SER A 29 -7.05 9.19 0.99
N VAL A 30 -5.99 8.84 1.69
CA VAL A 30 -5.04 9.81 2.24
C VAL A 30 -4.33 10.57 1.12
N GLU A 31 -4.12 11.87 1.34
CA GLU A 31 -3.27 12.67 0.47
C GLU A 31 -1.82 12.24 0.69
N GLU A 32 -1.19 11.72 -0.36
CA GLU A 32 0.18 11.23 -0.28
C GLU A 32 1.17 12.39 -0.21
N LYS A 33 2.06 12.34 0.80
CA LYS A 33 3.11 13.34 0.99
C LYS A 33 4.46 12.66 0.91
N ILE A 34 5.31 13.12 0.02
CA ILE A 34 6.66 12.59 -0.17
C ILE A 34 7.65 13.57 0.46
N THR A 35 8.34 13.12 1.51
CA THR A 35 9.38 13.91 2.19
C THR A 35 10.77 13.33 1.99
N LYS A 36 10.85 12.08 1.49
CA LYS A 36 12.11 11.38 1.24
C LYS A 36 12.57 11.59 -0.19
N THR A 37 13.82 11.24 -0.47
CA THR A 37 14.41 11.36 -1.81
C THR A 37 14.80 10.04 -2.42
N ALA A 38 15.25 9.07 -1.61
CA ALA A 38 15.61 7.75 -2.10
C ALA A 38 14.36 6.93 -2.43
N PRO A 39 14.31 6.23 -3.57
CA PRO A 39 13.14 5.44 -3.96
C PRO A 39 12.68 4.44 -2.91
N SER A 40 13.60 3.72 -2.28
CA SER A 40 13.25 2.75 -1.22
C SER A 40 12.58 3.42 -0.02
N ASP A 41 13.02 4.61 0.37
CA ASP A 41 12.45 5.36 1.48
C ASP A 41 11.07 5.91 1.11
N ILE A 42 10.90 6.36 -0.13
CA ILE A 42 9.64 6.90 -0.61
C ILE A 42 8.55 5.83 -0.60
N VAL A 43 8.81 4.62 -1.10
CA VAL A 43 7.78 3.57 -1.10
C VAL A 43 7.40 3.14 0.31
N MET A 44 8.36 3.12 1.23
CA MET A 44 8.07 2.81 2.63
C MET A 44 7.22 3.91 3.27
N GLU A 45 7.55 5.17 3.03
CA GLU A 45 6.78 6.31 3.52
C GLU A 45 5.33 6.26 3.02
N LEU A 46 5.13 6.02 1.73
CA LEU A 46 3.80 5.94 1.13
C LEU A 46 3.01 4.72 1.65
N ALA A 47 3.66 3.57 1.78
CA ALA A 47 3.04 2.38 2.36
C ALA A 47 2.58 2.62 3.79
N GLN A 48 3.40 3.29 4.60
CA GLN A 48 3.08 3.64 5.98
C GLN A 48 1.91 4.62 6.07
N GLN A 49 1.88 5.63 5.21
CA GLN A 49 0.77 6.60 5.17
C GLN A 49 -0.55 5.91 4.86
N LYS A 50 -0.57 5.01 3.88
CA LYS A 50 -1.76 4.27 3.51
C LYS A 50 -2.25 3.35 4.62
N ALA A 51 -1.36 2.60 5.23
CA ALA A 51 -1.71 1.71 6.33
C ALA A 51 -2.24 2.49 7.53
N ARG A 52 -1.57 3.59 7.89
CA ARG A 52 -1.96 4.41 9.04
C ARG A 52 -3.31 5.07 8.84
N ALA A 53 -3.57 5.62 7.65
CA ALA A 53 -4.84 6.28 7.36
C ALA A 53 -6.02 5.31 7.49
N VAL A 54 -5.89 4.11 6.96
CA VAL A 54 -6.93 3.08 7.07
C VAL A 54 -7.06 2.58 8.50
N PHE A 55 -5.96 2.37 9.19
CA PHE A 55 -5.96 1.94 10.60
C PHE A 55 -6.71 2.94 11.49
N GLU A 56 -6.40 4.22 11.36
CA GLU A 56 -7.07 5.27 12.14
C GLU A 56 -8.55 5.38 11.80
N SER A 57 -8.90 5.25 10.53
CA SER A 57 -10.30 5.25 10.07
C SER A 57 -11.09 4.09 10.68
N VAL A 58 -10.52 2.91 10.70
CA VAL A 58 -11.16 1.72 11.26
C VAL A 58 -11.29 1.84 12.78
N GLN A 59 -10.29 2.36 13.46
CA GLN A 59 -10.35 2.59 14.91
C GLN A 59 -11.37 3.63 15.31
N ALA A 60 -11.56 4.66 14.51
CA ALA A 60 -12.55 5.71 14.77
C ALA A 60 -13.99 5.21 14.58
N SER A 61 -14.17 4.12 13.85
CA SER A 61 -15.50 3.54 13.63
C SER A 61 -15.95 2.77 14.85
N LYS A 62 -17.05 3.21 15.49
CA LYS A 62 -17.63 2.55 16.64
C LYS A 62 -18.27 1.20 16.29
N THR A 63 -18.52 0.96 15.02
CA THR A 63 -19.11 -0.29 14.53
C THR A 63 -18.06 -1.32 14.13
N ALA A 64 -16.78 -0.92 14.10
CA ALA A 64 -15.71 -1.84 13.76
C ALA A 64 -15.54 -2.90 14.84
N SER A 65 -15.83 -4.13 14.48
CA SER A 65 -15.60 -5.28 15.34
C SER A 65 -14.28 -5.92 14.91
N PHE A 66 -13.30 -5.86 15.80
CA PHE A 66 -12.08 -6.62 15.61
C PHE A 66 -12.34 -8.03 16.12
N GLY A 67 -12.27 -9.04 15.29
CA GLY A 67 -12.41 -10.41 15.75
C GLY A 67 -11.46 -10.74 16.92
N PRO A 68 -11.58 -11.91 17.51
CA PRO A 68 -10.68 -12.35 18.58
C PRO A 68 -9.25 -12.44 18.00
N GLY A 69 -8.33 -11.73 18.49
CA GLY A 69 -6.95 -11.72 18.02
C GLY A 69 -6.47 -10.38 17.47
N GLY A 70 -7.37 -9.41 17.28
CA GLY A 70 -7.01 -8.06 16.91
C GLY A 70 -7.12 -7.73 15.42
N LEU A 71 -6.35 -6.73 14.99
CA LEU A 71 -6.43 -6.14 13.66
C LEU A 71 -5.04 -6.00 13.06
N THR A 72 -4.90 -6.36 11.80
CA THR A 72 -3.71 -6.09 10.99
C THR A 72 -4.13 -5.32 9.74
N VAL A 73 -3.53 -4.15 9.53
CA VAL A 73 -3.71 -3.36 8.32
C VAL A 73 -2.44 -3.43 7.48
N ILE A 74 -2.60 -3.79 6.23
CA ILE A 74 -1.50 -3.95 5.28
C ILE A 74 -1.54 -2.79 4.30
N GLY A 75 -0.51 -1.94 4.34
CA GLY A 75 -0.32 -0.89 3.34
C GLY A 75 0.82 -1.27 2.41
N ALA A 76 0.69 -0.92 1.15
CA ALA A 76 1.73 -1.19 0.18
C ALA A 76 1.75 -0.11 -0.89
N ASP A 77 2.94 0.15 -1.43
CA ASP A 77 3.11 1.04 -2.55
C ASP A 77 4.23 0.53 -3.46
N THR A 78 4.16 0.92 -4.73
CA THR A 78 5.16 0.54 -5.74
C THR A 78 5.50 1.77 -6.58
N ILE A 79 6.79 2.03 -6.76
CA ILE A 79 7.27 3.09 -7.64
C ILE A 79 8.26 2.53 -8.65
N VAL A 80 8.35 3.20 -9.79
CA VAL A 80 9.33 2.90 -10.84
C VAL A 80 10.32 4.05 -10.90
N ALA A 81 11.60 3.74 -10.91
CA ALA A 81 12.67 4.73 -11.01
C ALA A 81 13.51 4.46 -12.26
N TYR A 82 13.85 5.53 -12.98
CA TYR A 82 14.70 5.49 -14.15
C TYR A 82 15.70 6.63 -14.08
N ARG A 83 16.98 6.32 -14.11
CA ARG A 83 18.08 7.29 -13.97
C ARG A 83 17.92 8.22 -12.76
N GLY A 84 17.47 7.65 -11.63
CA GLY A 84 17.26 8.40 -10.41
C GLY A 84 15.96 9.22 -10.37
N GLU A 85 15.20 9.26 -11.44
CA GLU A 85 13.89 9.90 -11.48
C GLU A 85 12.79 8.92 -11.14
N ILE A 86 11.85 9.38 -10.34
CA ILE A 86 10.68 8.58 -9.97
C ILE A 86 9.58 8.87 -10.97
N LEU A 87 9.07 7.79 -11.60
CA LEU A 87 7.97 7.88 -12.53
C LEU A 87 6.66 7.68 -11.80
N GLY A 88 5.78 8.68 -11.88
CA GLY A 88 4.44 8.60 -11.32
C GLY A 88 3.52 7.68 -12.12
N LYS A 89 2.33 7.46 -11.62
CA LYS A 89 1.32 6.73 -12.37
C LYS A 89 0.89 7.53 -13.61
N PRO A 90 0.74 6.88 -14.78
CA PRO A 90 0.23 7.60 -15.95
C PRO A 90 -1.18 8.09 -15.73
N ALA A 91 -1.44 9.34 -16.11
CA ALA A 91 -2.76 9.96 -15.96
C ALA A 91 -3.73 9.51 -17.05
N ASN A 92 -3.21 9.08 -18.19
CA ASN A 92 -4.00 8.66 -19.34
C ASN A 92 -3.23 7.65 -20.21
N ARG A 93 -3.90 7.16 -21.26
CA ARG A 93 -3.32 6.17 -22.15
C ARG A 93 -2.08 6.68 -22.90
N SER A 94 -2.07 7.94 -23.27
CA SER A 94 -0.95 8.56 -23.96
C SER A 94 0.29 8.62 -23.07
N GLU A 95 0.15 9.02 -21.82
CA GLU A 95 1.24 9.01 -20.84
C GLU A 95 1.74 7.59 -20.57
N ALA A 96 0.84 6.62 -20.49
CA ALA A 96 1.21 5.21 -20.30
C ALA A 96 2.05 4.71 -21.47
N TYR A 97 1.68 5.05 -22.70
CA TYR A 97 2.45 4.70 -23.89
C TYR A 97 3.83 5.33 -23.86
N ASP A 98 3.91 6.62 -23.53
CA ASP A 98 5.20 7.33 -23.47
C ASP A 98 6.11 6.72 -22.40
N MET A 99 5.58 6.38 -21.23
CA MET A 99 6.33 5.72 -20.17
C MET A 99 6.85 4.36 -20.59
N LEU A 100 6.00 3.53 -21.23
CA LEU A 100 6.41 2.23 -21.74
C LEU A 100 7.46 2.35 -22.81
N SER A 101 7.34 3.31 -23.73
CA SER A 101 8.32 3.57 -24.76
C SER A 101 9.65 4.01 -24.17
N MET A 102 9.64 4.86 -23.16
CA MET A 102 10.84 5.32 -22.48
C MET A 102 11.55 4.18 -21.74
N LEU A 103 10.80 3.27 -21.10
CA LEU A 103 11.36 2.15 -20.34
C LEU A 103 11.76 0.97 -21.22
N SER A 104 11.29 0.91 -22.47
CA SER A 104 11.60 -0.16 -23.39
C SER A 104 13.12 -0.20 -23.68
N ASP A 105 13.70 -1.39 -23.59
CA ASP A 105 15.13 -1.62 -23.83
C ASP A 105 16.07 -0.81 -22.92
N ARG A 106 15.57 -0.34 -21.76
CA ARG A 106 16.36 0.43 -20.82
C ARG A 106 16.28 -0.18 -19.43
N THR A 107 17.36 -0.02 -18.67
CA THR A 107 17.41 -0.47 -17.29
C THR A 107 16.59 0.49 -16.43
N HIS A 108 15.61 -0.07 -15.74
CA HIS A 108 14.81 0.67 -14.74
C HIS A 108 14.71 -0.16 -13.49
N GLN A 109 14.28 0.49 -12.40
CA GLN A 109 14.14 -0.16 -11.09
C GLN A 109 12.72 -0.04 -10.60
N VAL A 110 12.23 -1.11 -10.00
CA VAL A 110 10.91 -1.15 -9.38
C VAL A 110 11.10 -1.37 -7.88
N TYR A 111 10.51 -0.52 -7.08
CA TYR A 111 10.57 -0.61 -5.62
C TYR A 111 9.17 -0.84 -5.08
N THR A 112 9.04 -1.79 -4.18
CA THR A 112 7.79 -2.05 -3.48
C THR A 112 8.02 -1.96 -1.98
N GLY A 113 7.21 -1.14 -1.30
CA GLY A 113 7.22 -1.03 0.14
C GLY A 113 5.96 -1.64 0.72
N VAL A 114 6.09 -2.33 1.84
CA VAL A 114 4.98 -2.93 2.57
C VAL A 114 5.07 -2.48 4.03
N SER A 115 3.94 -2.03 4.58
CA SER A 115 3.84 -1.63 5.97
C SER A 115 2.71 -2.40 6.64
N LEU A 116 2.97 -2.95 7.81
CA LEU A 116 1.98 -3.64 8.62
C LEU A 116 1.76 -2.87 9.91
N ILE A 117 0.50 -2.58 10.21
CA ILE A 117 0.11 -2.04 11.51
C ILE A 117 -0.72 -3.11 12.20
N VAL A 118 -0.24 -3.58 13.34
CA VAL A 118 -0.87 -4.67 14.09
C VAL A 118 -1.32 -4.14 15.44
N LYS A 119 -2.61 -4.31 15.73
CA LYS A 119 -3.16 -4.08 17.06
C LYS A 119 -3.67 -5.40 17.60
N ARG A 120 -3.03 -5.89 18.62
CA ARG A 120 -3.46 -7.10 19.31
C ARG A 120 -4.47 -6.76 20.40
N ARG A 121 -5.45 -7.64 20.59
CA ARG A 121 -6.37 -7.52 21.69
C ARG A 121 -5.62 -7.77 22.99
N GLU A 122 -5.70 -6.84 23.93
CA GLU A 122 -5.18 -7.07 25.26
C GLU A 122 -6.05 -8.10 25.99
N ILE A 123 -5.41 -9.14 26.47
CA ILE A 123 -6.05 -10.08 27.37
C ILE A 123 -5.76 -9.59 28.77
N ILE A 124 -6.80 -9.10 29.42
CA ILE A 124 -6.72 -8.70 30.83
C ILE A 124 -7.27 -9.87 31.64
N ASP A 125 -6.40 -10.49 32.38
CA ASP A 125 -6.80 -11.54 33.33
C ASP A 125 -7.35 -10.93 34.61
#